data_05452c100d6960620a824c8b6db4dff0
#
_entry.id   05452c100d6960620a824c8b6db4dff0
#
_cell.length_a   1.000
_cell.length_b   1.000
_cell.length_c   1.000
_cell.angle_alpha   90.00
_cell.angle_beta   90.00
_cell.angle_gamma   90.00
#
_symmetry.space_group_name_H-M   'P 1'
#
loop_
_entity.id
_entity.type
_entity.pdbx_description
1 polymer ?
#
loop_
_entity_poly.entity_id
_entity_poly.type
_entity_poly.pdbx_seq_one_letter_code
_entity_poly.pdbx_strand_id
1 'polypeptide(L)'
;MSGLLKKLPTKLTNKLPAKVADNTRLPVEKPNSTLKPISNQFTKLLSVTKYLPAAARASILSKAFGKVVPYVGTTGIYYETVDPNQVVVSLNNTKAVQNHIGSVHAVAITLLAETATGFILGLNLPSDRVLLIKSYSVNFYRPIKKGQIAAVASLSDEQRLDILNTPKGEMVIPCVIHDRESDSDRDPIVVEMTWAWIPKSELEARRQGKATKAELENEQLDNAMSESEESSKQSSKELESN
;
A
#
# COMPACT_ATOMS: atom_id res chain seq x y z
N MET A 1 -40.77 -32.94 -3.61
CA MET A 1 -40.70 -31.55 -3.09
C MET A 1 -39.58 -30.82 -3.79
N SER A 2 -39.97 -30.03 -4.76
CA SER A 2 -39.08 -29.16 -5.55
C SER A 2 -38.95 -27.83 -4.81
N GLY A 3 -37.77 -27.26 -4.79
CA GLY A 3 -37.68 -25.96 -4.16
C GLY A 3 -36.36 -25.23 -4.39
N LEU A 4 -36.38 -24.36 -5.34
CA LEU A 4 -35.69 -23.06 -5.36
C LEU A 4 -34.13 -23.03 -5.25
N LEU A 5 -33.48 -23.34 -6.36
CA LEU A 5 -32.22 -22.72 -6.72
C LEU A 5 -32.50 -21.30 -7.29
N LYS A 6 -32.40 -20.26 -6.47
CA LYS A 6 -32.43 -18.86 -6.95
C LYS A 6 -31.15 -18.60 -7.76
N LYS A 7 -31.35 -18.29 -9.02
CA LYS A 7 -30.35 -17.85 -9.98
C LYS A 7 -29.69 -16.55 -9.49
N LEU A 8 -28.38 -16.57 -9.28
CA LEU A 8 -27.53 -15.39 -9.17
C LEU A 8 -27.52 -14.65 -10.53
N PRO A 9 -27.56 -13.32 -10.55
CA PRO A 9 -27.52 -12.57 -11.80
C PRO A 9 -26.12 -12.64 -12.41
N THR A 10 -26.02 -13.36 -13.51
CA THR A 10 -24.90 -13.29 -14.45
C THR A 10 -25.02 -11.97 -15.22
N LYS A 11 -24.15 -11.01 -14.95
CA LYS A 11 -23.59 -10.01 -15.86
C LYS A 11 -23.06 -8.81 -15.09
N LEU A 12 -21.84 -8.91 -14.58
CA LEU A 12 -20.94 -7.76 -14.55
C LEU A 12 -19.95 -7.97 -15.70
N THR A 13 -20.32 -7.56 -16.87
CA THR A 13 -19.39 -7.34 -17.97
C THR A 13 -18.70 -6.00 -17.68
N ASN A 14 -17.70 -6.00 -16.80
CA ASN A 14 -16.74 -4.94 -16.77
C ASN A 14 -16.00 -4.98 -18.11
N LYS A 15 -16.28 -3.99 -18.95
CA LYS A 15 -15.44 -3.66 -20.09
C LYS A 15 -14.05 -3.33 -19.52
N LEU A 16 -13.12 -4.26 -19.72
CA LEU A 16 -11.69 -3.98 -19.60
C LEU A 16 -11.41 -2.76 -20.49
N PRO A 17 -10.67 -1.76 -19.99
CA PRO A 17 -10.21 -0.69 -20.84
C PRO A 17 -9.41 -1.30 -22.00
N ALA A 18 -9.72 -0.84 -23.22
CA ALA A 18 -9.13 -1.32 -24.43
C ALA A 18 -7.60 -1.23 -24.35
N LYS A 19 -6.94 -2.36 -24.70
CA LYS A 19 -5.52 -2.50 -25.02
C LYS A 19 -4.57 -1.67 -24.15
N VAL A 20 -4.07 -2.30 -23.07
CA VAL A 20 -2.72 -1.97 -22.60
C VAL A 20 -1.78 -2.35 -23.73
N ALA A 21 -1.06 -1.38 -24.27
CA ALA A 21 -0.18 -1.55 -25.39
C ALA A 21 0.88 -2.62 -25.10
N ASP A 22 1.16 -3.41 -26.12
CA ASP A 22 2.28 -4.30 -26.30
C ASP A 22 3.57 -3.72 -25.69
N ASN A 23 4.07 -4.29 -24.60
CA ASN A 23 5.32 -3.88 -23.97
C ASN A 23 6.10 -5.08 -23.45
N THR A 24 6.74 -5.79 -24.37
CA THR A 24 7.67 -6.89 -24.09
C THR A 24 9.08 -6.43 -23.65
N ARG A 25 9.35 -5.15 -23.54
CA ARG A 25 10.55 -4.59 -22.88
C ARG A 25 10.13 -3.30 -22.21
N LEU A 26 10.43 -3.16 -20.89
CA LEU A 26 10.20 -1.93 -20.19
C LEU A 26 10.60 -0.72 -21.04
N PRO A 27 9.69 0.07 -21.59
CA PRO A 27 10.06 1.38 -22.05
C PRO A 27 10.29 2.19 -20.78
N VAL A 28 11.54 2.33 -20.40
CA VAL A 28 11.96 3.34 -19.43
C VAL A 28 11.98 4.69 -20.14
N GLU A 29 11.00 4.97 -20.97
CA GLU A 29 10.72 6.34 -21.36
C GLU A 29 10.11 7.02 -20.15
N LYS A 30 10.95 7.81 -19.48
CA LYS A 30 10.46 8.72 -18.45
C LYS A 30 9.38 9.59 -19.10
N PRO A 31 8.18 9.62 -18.55
CA PRO A 31 7.17 10.56 -19.02
C PRO A 31 7.79 11.97 -19.01
N ASN A 32 7.75 12.67 -20.13
CA ASN A 32 8.19 14.05 -20.21
C ASN A 32 7.24 14.91 -19.38
N SER A 33 7.59 15.12 -18.12
CA SER A 33 6.79 15.94 -17.22
C SER A 33 7.34 17.36 -17.17
N THR A 34 6.44 18.32 -17.27
CA THR A 34 6.72 19.75 -17.07
C THR A 34 6.53 20.16 -15.61
N LEU A 35 5.92 19.32 -14.79
CA LEU A 35 5.65 19.62 -13.38
C LEU A 35 6.90 19.45 -12.51
N LYS A 36 7.20 20.47 -11.73
CA LYS A 36 8.27 20.39 -10.74
C LYS A 36 7.93 19.42 -9.62
N PRO A 37 8.91 18.67 -9.07
CA PRO A 37 8.73 17.90 -7.87
C PRO A 37 8.32 18.80 -6.70
N ILE A 38 7.37 18.34 -5.88
CA ILE A 38 7.01 19.03 -4.63
C ILE A 38 8.07 18.78 -3.55
N SER A 39 8.11 19.66 -2.54
CA SER A 39 9.03 19.49 -1.41
C SER A 39 8.33 18.73 -0.29
N ASN A 40 8.73 17.48 -0.07
CA ASN A 40 8.31 16.65 1.06
C ASN A 40 9.47 15.77 1.54
N GLN A 41 9.26 14.94 2.57
CA GLN A 41 10.32 14.08 3.12
C GLN A 41 10.86 13.04 2.11
N PHE A 42 10.03 12.55 1.19
CA PHE A 42 10.45 11.62 0.14
C PHE A 42 11.37 12.30 -0.88
N THR A 43 10.96 13.47 -1.38
CA THR A 43 11.74 14.22 -2.37
C THR A 43 13.01 14.82 -1.79
N LYS A 44 13.04 15.16 -0.48
CA LYS A 44 14.27 15.58 0.21
C LYS A 44 15.32 14.46 0.20
N LEU A 45 14.92 13.21 0.50
CA LEU A 45 15.85 12.08 0.45
C LEU A 45 16.38 11.85 -0.98
N LEU A 46 15.52 12.00 -2.01
CA LEU A 46 15.95 11.90 -3.40
C LEU A 46 16.97 13.00 -3.78
N SER A 47 16.77 14.21 -3.28
CA SER A 47 17.66 15.35 -3.60
C SER A 47 19.08 15.15 -3.07
N VAL A 48 19.23 14.52 -1.92
CA VAL A 48 20.56 14.20 -1.34
C VAL A 48 21.30 13.15 -2.18
N THR A 49 20.57 12.22 -2.79
CA THR A 49 21.17 11.12 -3.57
C THR A 49 21.32 11.41 -5.07
N LYS A 50 20.86 12.57 -5.56
CA LYS A 50 20.79 12.88 -7.01
C LYS A 50 22.14 12.90 -7.72
N TYR A 51 23.22 13.20 -7.00
CA TYR A 51 24.58 13.27 -7.57
C TYR A 51 25.31 11.92 -7.57
N LEU A 52 24.71 10.88 -7.01
CA LEU A 52 25.29 9.56 -6.96
C LEU A 52 25.06 8.79 -8.27
N PRO A 53 25.97 7.89 -8.66
CA PRO A 53 25.73 6.94 -9.74
C PRO A 53 24.44 6.15 -9.49
N ALA A 54 23.70 5.81 -10.56
CA ALA A 54 22.37 5.18 -10.46
C ALA A 54 22.35 3.95 -9.54
N ALA A 55 23.31 3.04 -9.67
CA ALA A 55 23.39 1.83 -8.85
C ALA A 55 23.63 2.14 -7.37
N ALA A 56 24.48 3.11 -7.05
CA ALA A 56 24.74 3.54 -5.67
C ALA A 56 23.49 4.20 -5.06
N ARG A 57 22.83 5.07 -5.84
CA ARG A 57 21.58 5.71 -5.46
C ARG A 57 20.49 4.68 -5.16
N ALA A 58 20.26 3.73 -6.06
CA ALA A 58 19.28 2.67 -5.88
C ALA A 58 19.56 1.83 -4.63
N SER A 59 20.81 1.45 -4.38
CA SER A 59 21.22 0.70 -3.19
C SER A 59 20.97 1.46 -1.88
N ILE A 60 21.29 2.77 -1.86
CA ILE A 60 21.07 3.62 -0.68
C ILE A 60 19.57 3.78 -0.42
N LEU A 61 18.78 4.05 -1.44
CA LEU A 61 17.33 4.19 -1.32
C LEU A 61 16.69 2.89 -0.81
N SER A 62 17.07 1.74 -1.36
CA SER A 62 16.54 0.43 -0.94
C SER A 62 16.84 0.14 0.53
N LYS A 63 18.06 0.43 0.99
CA LYS A 63 18.42 0.27 2.40
C LYS A 63 17.68 1.27 3.32
N ALA A 64 17.57 2.54 2.90
CA ALA A 64 16.89 3.56 3.68
C ALA A 64 15.40 3.25 3.83
N PHE A 65 14.72 2.93 2.75
CA PHE A 65 13.29 2.61 2.77
C PHE A 65 12.98 1.26 3.41
N GLY A 66 13.86 0.26 3.27
CA GLY A 66 13.76 -0.99 4.01
C GLY A 66 13.87 -0.83 5.53
N LYS A 67 14.54 0.24 6.01
CA LYS A 67 14.54 0.59 7.45
C LYS A 67 13.27 1.34 7.87
N VAL A 68 12.74 2.20 7.01
CA VAL A 68 11.50 2.97 7.28
C VAL A 68 10.28 2.06 7.28
N VAL A 69 10.26 1.08 6.37
CA VAL A 69 9.21 0.05 6.27
C VAL A 69 9.86 -1.32 6.47
N PRO A 70 9.97 -1.81 7.72
CA PRO A 70 10.72 -3.03 8.03
C PRO A 70 10.29 -4.25 7.23
N TYR A 71 8.98 -4.41 6.98
CA TYR A 71 8.47 -5.53 6.19
C TYR A 71 8.96 -5.51 4.73
N VAL A 72 9.04 -4.34 4.11
CA VAL A 72 9.68 -4.18 2.79
C VAL A 72 11.15 -4.57 2.84
N GLY A 73 11.85 -4.18 3.92
CA GLY A 73 13.26 -4.53 4.14
C GLY A 73 13.54 -6.03 4.23
N THR A 74 12.61 -6.82 4.76
CA THR A 74 12.78 -8.28 4.90
C THR A 74 12.67 -9.03 3.56
N THR A 75 11.99 -8.46 2.57
CA THR A 75 11.77 -9.10 1.26
C THR A 75 12.88 -8.85 0.26
N GLY A 76 13.74 -7.87 0.51
CA GLY A 76 14.81 -7.49 -0.41
C GLY A 76 14.31 -6.73 -1.64
N ILE A 77 13.18 -6.03 -1.54
CA ILE A 77 12.69 -5.14 -2.59
C ILE A 77 13.74 -4.06 -2.89
N TYR A 78 14.05 -3.90 -4.17
CA TYR A 78 15.08 -3.00 -4.67
C TYR A 78 14.45 -1.87 -5.48
N TYR A 79 14.81 -0.62 -5.14
CA TYR A 79 14.30 0.59 -5.78
C TYR A 79 15.19 0.98 -6.96
N GLU A 80 14.80 0.62 -8.18
CA GLU A 80 15.59 0.85 -9.39
C GLU A 80 15.46 2.26 -9.92
N THR A 81 14.22 2.73 -10.07
CA THR A 81 13.91 4.07 -10.53
C THR A 81 12.96 4.72 -9.55
N VAL A 82 13.28 5.94 -9.16
CA VAL A 82 12.43 6.74 -8.27
C VAL A 82 12.34 8.14 -8.83
N ASP A 83 11.19 8.43 -9.43
CA ASP A 83 10.86 9.70 -10.07
C ASP A 83 9.38 10.04 -9.78
N PRO A 84 8.98 11.32 -9.68
CA PRO A 84 7.58 11.68 -9.44
C PRO A 84 6.58 11.16 -10.47
N ASN A 85 6.99 10.84 -11.68
CA ASN A 85 6.13 10.29 -12.72
C ASN A 85 6.21 8.77 -12.85
N GLN A 86 7.30 8.16 -12.34
CA GLN A 86 7.50 6.72 -12.45
C GLN A 86 8.33 6.18 -11.29
N VAL A 87 7.85 5.12 -10.68
CA VAL A 87 8.59 4.32 -9.70
C VAL A 87 8.70 2.90 -10.21
N VAL A 88 9.94 2.39 -10.25
CA VAL A 88 10.23 0.99 -10.59
C VAL A 88 10.90 0.34 -9.38
N VAL A 89 10.27 -0.69 -8.86
CA VAL A 89 10.84 -1.55 -7.81
C VAL A 89 10.90 -2.99 -8.30
N SER A 90 11.89 -3.73 -7.86
CA SER A 90 12.05 -5.13 -8.25
C SER A 90 12.26 -6.05 -7.05
N LEU A 91 12.01 -7.33 -7.28
CA LEU A 91 12.12 -8.39 -6.32
C LEU A 91 12.67 -9.66 -6.98
N ASN A 92 13.74 -10.23 -6.42
CA ASN A 92 14.27 -11.52 -6.85
C ASN A 92 13.53 -12.68 -6.17
N ASN A 93 13.28 -13.76 -6.89
CA ASN A 93 12.72 -15.00 -6.36
C ASN A 93 13.77 -15.73 -5.48
N THR A 94 13.94 -15.28 -4.25
CA THR A 94 14.78 -15.90 -3.23
C THR A 94 13.95 -16.76 -2.27
N LYS A 95 14.60 -17.67 -1.53
CA LYS A 95 13.90 -18.51 -0.53
C LYS A 95 13.06 -17.72 0.46
N ALA A 96 13.47 -16.52 0.83
CA ALA A 96 12.78 -15.67 1.80
C ALA A 96 11.40 -15.19 1.32
N VAL A 97 11.16 -15.19 0.01
CA VAL A 97 9.92 -14.71 -0.61
C VAL A 97 9.17 -15.80 -1.40
N GLN A 98 9.61 -17.06 -1.30
CA GLN A 98 8.98 -18.20 -1.97
C GLN A 98 7.77 -18.73 -1.21
N ASN A 99 6.84 -19.27 -1.95
CA ASN A 99 5.78 -20.13 -1.44
C ASN A 99 6.24 -21.62 -1.46
N HIS A 100 5.34 -22.53 -1.05
CA HIS A 100 5.61 -23.96 -0.94
C HIS A 100 5.97 -24.67 -2.27
N ILE A 101 5.67 -24.07 -3.41
CA ILE A 101 6.00 -24.61 -4.75
C ILE A 101 7.24 -23.92 -5.39
N GLY A 102 7.97 -23.09 -4.63
CA GLY A 102 9.16 -22.40 -5.10
C GLY A 102 8.90 -21.19 -6.02
N SER A 103 7.65 -20.76 -6.16
CA SER A 103 7.28 -19.51 -6.85
C SER A 103 7.33 -18.35 -5.89
N VAL A 104 7.43 -17.12 -6.43
CA VAL A 104 7.28 -15.92 -5.60
C VAL A 104 5.91 -15.94 -4.90
N HIS A 105 5.91 -15.74 -3.61
CA HIS A 105 4.69 -15.75 -2.80
C HIS A 105 3.75 -14.61 -3.20
N ALA A 106 2.44 -14.87 -3.28
CA ALA A 106 1.44 -13.88 -3.66
C ALA A 106 1.53 -12.59 -2.82
N VAL A 107 1.72 -12.71 -1.50
CA VAL A 107 1.88 -11.55 -0.61
C VAL A 107 3.13 -10.72 -0.95
N ALA A 108 4.24 -11.36 -1.33
CA ALA A 108 5.45 -10.64 -1.72
C ALA A 108 5.26 -9.85 -3.03
N ILE A 109 4.46 -10.37 -3.95
CA ILE A 109 4.08 -9.69 -5.20
C ILE A 109 3.14 -8.52 -4.89
N THR A 110 2.16 -8.72 -4.01
CA THR A 110 1.25 -7.66 -3.57
C THR A 110 2.02 -6.53 -2.87
N LEU A 111 2.97 -6.88 -1.99
CA LEU A 111 3.85 -5.91 -1.33
C LEU A 111 4.72 -5.13 -2.33
N LEU A 112 5.19 -5.79 -3.39
CA LEU A 112 5.96 -5.13 -4.46
C LEU A 112 5.12 -4.06 -5.16
N ALA A 113 3.86 -4.37 -5.50
CA ALA A 113 2.93 -3.42 -6.12
C ALA A 113 2.54 -2.30 -5.15
N GLU A 114 2.25 -2.63 -3.90
CA GLU A 114 1.98 -1.65 -2.84
C GLU A 114 3.15 -0.69 -2.67
N THR A 115 4.38 -1.22 -2.65
CA THR A 115 5.60 -0.41 -2.54
C THR A 115 5.73 0.56 -3.71
N ALA A 116 5.54 0.12 -4.95
CA ALA A 116 5.64 0.98 -6.13
C ALA A 116 4.58 2.10 -6.10
N THR A 117 3.33 1.72 -5.88
CA THR A 117 2.18 2.64 -5.95
C THR A 117 2.13 3.60 -4.76
N GLY A 118 2.40 3.12 -3.55
CA GLY A 118 2.47 3.96 -2.36
C GLY A 118 3.64 4.94 -2.43
N PHE A 119 4.77 4.51 -3.01
CA PHE A 119 5.93 5.37 -3.13
C PHE A 119 5.72 6.51 -4.13
N ILE A 120 5.17 6.21 -5.31
CA ILE A 120 4.90 7.27 -6.31
C ILE A 120 3.86 8.26 -5.80
N LEU A 121 2.82 7.79 -5.09
CA LEU A 121 1.88 8.68 -4.43
C LEU A 121 2.57 9.54 -3.37
N GLY A 122 3.41 8.94 -2.51
CA GLY A 122 4.17 9.64 -1.49
C GLY A 122 5.09 10.73 -2.04
N LEU A 123 5.68 10.53 -3.23
CA LEU A 123 6.49 11.55 -3.92
C LEU A 123 5.68 12.77 -4.37
N ASN A 124 4.39 12.58 -4.64
CA ASN A 124 3.48 13.61 -5.16
C ASN A 124 2.52 14.17 -4.11
N LEU A 125 2.55 13.62 -2.88
CA LEU A 125 1.65 14.03 -1.81
C LEU A 125 2.26 15.18 -0.98
N PRO A 126 1.55 16.31 -0.82
CA PRO A 126 1.96 17.38 0.08
C PRO A 126 2.22 16.90 1.51
N SER A 127 3.16 17.55 2.21
CA SER A 127 3.64 17.12 3.52
C SER A 127 2.62 17.23 4.65
N ASP A 128 1.54 17.95 4.44
CA ASP A 128 0.41 18.13 5.37
C ASP A 128 -0.63 16.98 5.30
N ARG A 129 -0.40 16.00 4.45
CA ARG A 129 -1.31 14.86 4.23
C ARG A 129 -0.67 13.53 4.56
N VAL A 130 -1.51 12.53 4.80
CA VAL A 130 -1.13 11.13 5.05
C VAL A 130 -1.77 10.27 3.97
N LEU A 131 -0.97 9.36 3.40
CA LEU A 131 -1.45 8.34 2.48
C LEU A 131 -1.87 7.08 3.24
N LEU A 132 -2.93 6.42 2.76
CA LEU A 132 -3.49 5.21 3.32
C LEU A 132 -3.91 4.29 2.19
N ILE A 133 -3.54 3.01 2.25
CA ILE A 133 -4.12 2.02 1.33
C ILE A 133 -5.60 1.84 1.68
N LYS A 134 -6.48 1.96 0.68
CA LYS A 134 -7.93 1.79 0.86
C LYS A 134 -8.37 0.39 0.48
N SER A 135 -7.94 -0.06 -0.69
CA SER A 135 -8.25 -1.39 -1.19
C SER A 135 -7.24 -1.80 -2.26
N TYR A 136 -7.15 -3.08 -2.51
CA TYR A 136 -6.40 -3.62 -3.63
C TYR A 136 -7.08 -4.87 -4.19
N SER A 137 -6.85 -5.12 -5.48
CA SER A 137 -7.19 -6.35 -6.18
C SER A 137 -5.95 -6.85 -6.91
N VAL A 138 -5.63 -8.13 -6.73
CA VAL A 138 -4.49 -8.77 -7.39
C VAL A 138 -4.95 -10.08 -8.02
N ASN A 139 -4.85 -10.17 -9.33
CA ASN A 139 -5.24 -11.34 -10.09
C ASN A 139 -4.00 -12.04 -10.65
N PHE A 140 -3.82 -13.30 -10.28
CA PHE A 140 -2.67 -14.11 -10.67
C PHE A 140 -3.07 -15.04 -11.79
N TYR A 141 -2.47 -14.88 -12.98
CA TYR A 141 -2.76 -15.73 -14.16
C TYR A 141 -1.73 -16.83 -14.35
N ARG A 142 -0.51 -16.64 -13.86
CA ARG A 142 0.52 -17.67 -13.86
C ARG A 142 1.53 -17.48 -12.71
N PRO A 143 2.16 -18.57 -12.22
CA PRO A 143 3.18 -18.49 -11.19
C PRO A 143 4.49 -17.93 -11.76
N ILE A 144 5.24 -17.20 -10.93
CA ILE A 144 6.59 -16.72 -11.23
C ILE A 144 7.59 -17.63 -10.53
N LYS A 145 8.22 -18.51 -11.31
CA LYS A 145 9.06 -19.60 -10.78
C LYS A 145 10.53 -19.27 -10.66
N LYS A 146 11.06 -18.38 -11.49
CA LYS A 146 12.49 -18.03 -11.52
C LYS A 146 12.67 -16.54 -11.76
N GLY A 147 13.86 -16.06 -11.42
CA GLY A 147 14.34 -14.73 -11.80
C GLY A 147 13.77 -13.58 -11.00
N GLN A 148 13.60 -12.48 -11.66
CA GLN A 148 13.24 -11.20 -11.09
C GLN A 148 11.90 -10.71 -11.64
N ILE A 149 11.08 -10.17 -10.76
CA ILE A 149 9.88 -9.40 -11.13
C ILE A 149 10.08 -7.93 -10.82
N ALA A 150 9.41 -7.07 -11.58
CA ALA A 150 9.41 -5.64 -11.35
C ALA A 150 7.98 -5.08 -11.35
N ALA A 151 7.68 -4.18 -10.41
CA ALA A 151 6.48 -3.37 -10.41
C ALA A 151 6.81 -1.98 -10.92
N VAL A 152 6.04 -1.52 -11.88
CA VAL A 152 6.16 -0.18 -12.48
C VAL A 152 4.88 0.58 -12.18
N ALA A 153 4.97 1.57 -11.30
CA ALA A 153 3.90 2.53 -11.06
C ALA A 153 4.17 3.83 -11.82
N SER A 154 3.13 4.43 -12.39
CA SER A 154 3.24 5.68 -13.13
C SER A 154 2.08 6.62 -12.82
N LEU A 155 2.34 7.92 -12.92
CA LEU A 155 1.33 8.97 -12.82
C LEU A 155 1.50 9.96 -13.97
N SER A 156 0.39 10.33 -14.60
CA SER A 156 0.35 11.45 -15.54
C SER A 156 0.47 12.78 -14.80
N ASP A 157 0.80 13.84 -15.53
CA ASP A 157 0.84 15.19 -14.97
C ASP A 157 -0.55 15.64 -14.46
N GLU A 158 -1.62 15.21 -15.11
CA GLU A 158 -3.00 15.46 -14.69
C GLU A 158 -3.30 14.80 -13.33
N GLN A 159 -2.96 13.52 -13.17
CA GLN A 159 -3.11 12.81 -11.91
C GLN A 159 -2.28 13.44 -10.78
N ARG A 160 -1.07 13.89 -11.09
CA ARG A 160 -0.21 14.58 -10.12
C ARG A 160 -0.80 15.92 -9.69
N LEU A 161 -1.40 16.68 -10.62
CA LEU A 161 -2.10 17.93 -10.31
C LEU A 161 -3.35 17.68 -9.46
N ASP A 162 -4.10 16.62 -9.74
CA ASP A 162 -5.26 16.23 -8.93
C ASP A 162 -4.84 15.90 -7.49
N ILE A 163 -3.82 15.07 -7.31
CA ILE A 163 -3.26 14.76 -5.97
C ILE A 163 -2.83 16.05 -5.25
N LEU A 164 -2.18 16.98 -5.96
CA LEU A 164 -1.69 18.22 -5.38
C LEU A 164 -2.81 19.14 -4.92
N ASN A 165 -3.84 19.28 -5.73
CA ASN A 165 -4.92 20.25 -5.54
C ASN A 165 -6.07 19.72 -4.65
N THR A 166 -6.18 18.41 -4.45
CA THR A 166 -7.25 17.78 -3.69
C THR A 166 -6.80 17.47 -2.27
N PRO A 167 -7.23 18.22 -1.24
CA PRO A 167 -6.77 18.03 0.14
C PRO A 167 -7.09 16.65 0.72
N LYS A 168 -8.22 16.07 0.31
CA LYS A 168 -8.67 14.73 0.70
C LYS A 168 -9.25 14.04 -0.52
N GLY A 169 -8.73 12.87 -0.87
CA GLY A 169 -9.16 12.17 -2.07
C GLY A 169 -8.73 10.71 -2.07
N GLU A 170 -9.02 10.06 -3.18
CA GLU A 170 -8.61 8.68 -3.47
C GLU A 170 -8.37 8.50 -4.96
N MET A 171 -7.48 7.57 -5.30
CA MET A 171 -7.14 7.26 -6.68
C MET A 171 -6.66 5.83 -6.81
N VAL A 172 -7.01 5.18 -7.92
CA VAL A 172 -6.35 3.95 -8.36
C VAL A 172 -5.03 4.34 -9.01
N ILE A 173 -3.92 3.90 -8.44
CA ILE A 173 -2.59 4.17 -8.98
C ILE A 173 -2.24 3.09 -10.00
N PRO A 174 -2.02 3.46 -11.28
CA PRO A 174 -1.62 2.51 -12.31
C PRO A 174 -0.33 1.77 -11.94
N CYS A 175 -0.36 0.44 -12.02
CA CYS A 175 0.81 -0.41 -11.74
C CYS A 175 0.80 -1.63 -12.66
N VAL A 176 1.94 -1.93 -13.24
CA VAL A 176 2.15 -3.12 -14.09
C VAL A 176 3.23 -4.00 -13.45
N ILE A 177 2.98 -5.31 -13.39
CA ILE A 177 3.96 -6.30 -12.92
C ILE A 177 4.59 -7.00 -14.13
N HIS A 178 5.90 -6.88 -14.25
CA HIS A 178 6.69 -7.52 -15.29
C HIS A 178 7.47 -8.72 -14.74
N ASP A 179 7.36 -9.83 -15.41
CA ASP A 179 8.23 -10.99 -15.21
C ASP A 179 9.39 -10.90 -16.20
N ARG A 180 10.59 -10.58 -15.70
CA ARG A 180 11.78 -10.29 -16.51
C ARG A 180 12.40 -11.51 -17.17
N GLU A 181 12.04 -12.71 -16.72
CA GLU A 181 12.56 -13.97 -17.21
C GLU A 181 11.59 -14.67 -18.20
N SER A 182 10.47 -14.04 -18.49
CA SER A 182 9.44 -14.62 -19.34
C SER A 182 9.30 -13.88 -20.66
N ASP A 183 9.35 -14.63 -21.75
CA ASP A 183 9.04 -14.14 -23.10
C ASP A 183 7.51 -14.17 -23.39
N SER A 184 6.69 -14.37 -22.37
CA SER A 184 5.23 -14.42 -22.53
C SER A 184 4.63 -13.06 -22.77
N ASP A 185 3.82 -12.92 -23.80
CA ASP A 185 3.05 -11.71 -24.14
C ASP A 185 1.90 -11.41 -23.15
N ARG A 186 1.66 -12.30 -22.18
CA ARG A 186 0.61 -12.13 -21.18
C ARG A 186 1.18 -11.66 -19.86
N ASP A 187 0.63 -10.57 -19.34
CA ASP A 187 0.92 -10.14 -17.99
C ASP A 187 0.64 -11.28 -16.99
N PRO A 188 1.63 -11.64 -16.16
CA PRO A 188 1.44 -12.74 -15.21
C PRO A 188 0.46 -12.36 -14.10
N ILE A 189 0.33 -11.07 -13.83
CA ILE A 189 -0.40 -10.53 -12.68
C ILE A 189 -0.99 -9.18 -13.06
N VAL A 190 -2.26 -8.99 -12.78
CA VAL A 190 -2.96 -7.70 -12.91
C VAL A 190 -3.24 -7.16 -11.53
N VAL A 191 -2.87 -5.92 -11.32
CA VAL A 191 -2.92 -5.25 -10.00
C VAL A 191 -3.71 -3.95 -10.10
N GLU A 192 -4.61 -3.75 -9.15
CA GLU A 192 -5.27 -2.47 -8.89
C GLU A 192 -5.04 -2.09 -7.43
N MET A 193 -4.40 -0.95 -7.19
CA MET A 193 -4.13 -0.42 -5.85
C MET A 193 -4.84 0.92 -5.69
N THR A 194 -5.88 0.96 -4.86
CA THR A 194 -6.59 2.19 -4.51
C THR A 194 -5.98 2.79 -3.26
N TRP A 195 -5.46 3.97 -3.41
CA TRP A 195 -4.91 4.77 -2.33
C TRP A 195 -5.82 5.94 -2.00
N ALA A 196 -5.88 6.28 -0.72
CA ALA A 196 -6.55 7.48 -0.23
C ALA A 196 -5.55 8.38 0.48
N TRP A 197 -5.84 9.67 0.54
CA TRP A 197 -5.09 10.64 1.34
C TRP A 197 -6.02 11.56 2.10
N ILE A 198 -5.61 11.94 3.30
CA ILE A 198 -6.34 12.84 4.19
C ILE A 198 -5.39 13.87 4.82
N PRO A 199 -5.86 15.04 5.23
CA PRO A 199 -5.08 15.96 6.03
C PRO A 199 -4.59 15.33 7.34
N LYS A 200 -3.35 15.60 7.74
CA LYS A 200 -2.80 15.15 9.03
C LYS A 200 -3.64 15.58 10.22
N SER A 201 -4.15 16.81 10.18
CA SER A 201 -5.03 17.35 11.20
C SER A 201 -6.30 16.51 11.40
N GLU A 202 -6.88 15.99 10.32
CA GLU A 202 -8.05 15.09 10.41
C GLU A 202 -7.68 13.75 11.08
N LEU A 203 -6.50 13.21 10.77
CA LEU A 203 -6.03 11.97 11.40
C LEU A 203 -5.76 12.17 12.90
N GLU A 204 -5.16 13.29 13.26
CA GLU A 204 -4.89 13.66 14.66
C GLU A 204 -6.17 13.86 15.45
N ALA A 205 -7.16 14.58 14.90
CA ALA A 205 -8.47 14.75 15.51
C ALA A 205 -9.19 13.42 15.76
N ARG A 206 -9.12 12.49 14.78
CA ARG A 206 -9.68 11.14 14.94
C ARG A 206 -8.98 10.34 16.04
N ARG A 207 -7.65 10.50 16.20
CA ARG A 207 -6.88 9.83 17.26
C ARG A 207 -7.24 10.36 18.63
N GLN A 208 -7.35 11.69 18.77
CA GLN A 208 -7.75 12.34 20.02
C GLN A 208 -9.18 11.93 20.42
N GLY A 209 -10.13 11.99 19.51
CA GLY A 209 -11.51 11.55 19.78
C GLY A 209 -11.63 10.08 20.19
N LYS A 210 -10.80 9.19 19.63
CA LYS A 210 -10.74 7.77 20.05
C LYS A 210 -10.10 7.61 21.44
N ALA A 211 -9.06 8.37 21.75
CA ALA A 211 -8.42 8.37 23.07
C ALA A 211 -9.41 8.80 24.14
N THR A 212 -10.08 9.94 23.95
CA THR A 212 -11.11 10.43 24.89
C THR A 212 -12.25 9.43 25.10
N LYS A 213 -12.71 8.77 24.02
CA LYS A 213 -13.76 7.75 24.15
C LYS A 213 -13.28 6.53 24.93
N ALA A 214 -12.06 6.06 24.71
CA ALA A 214 -11.49 4.94 25.42
C ALA A 214 -11.26 5.26 26.93
N GLU A 215 -10.86 6.50 27.22
CA GLU A 215 -10.73 6.98 28.61
C GLU A 215 -12.09 6.98 29.34
N LEU A 216 -13.14 7.47 28.69
CA LEU A 216 -14.50 7.46 29.24
C LEU A 216 -15.05 6.03 29.44
N GLU A 217 -14.80 5.12 28.50
CA GLU A 217 -15.19 3.70 28.63
C GLU A 217 -14.46 3.02 29.79
N ASN A 218 -13.17 3.28 30.00
CA ASN A 218 -12.41 2.77 31.12
C ASN A 218 -12.91 3.33 32.47
N GLU A 219 -13.17 4.63 32.55
CA GLU A 219 -13.70 5.26 33.76
C GLU A 219 -15.08 4.70 34.14
N GLN A 220 -15.93 4.41 33.16
CA GLN A 220 -17.22 3.75 33.40
C GLN A 220 -17.06 2.30 33.91
N LEU A 221 -16.06 1.57 33.38
CA LEU A 221 -15.76 0.22 33.84
C LEU A 221 -15.24 0.20 35.28
N ASP A 222 -14.32 1.11 35.62
CA ASP A 222 -13.76 1.24 36.96
C ASP A 222 -14.83 1.62 37.98
N ASN A 223 -15.73 2.54 37.63
CA ASN A 223 -16.87 2.90 38.48
C ASN A 223 -17.84 1.72 38.69
N ALA A 224 -18.16 0.98 37.63
CA ALA A 224 -19.03 -0.20 37.73
C ALA A 224 -18.39 -1.33 38.59
N MET A 225 -17.08 -1.53 38.52
CA MET A 225 -16.35 -2.49 39.34
C MET A 225 -16.34 -2.04 40.82
N SER A 226 -16.15 -0.78 41.12
CA SER A 226 -16.15 -0.24 42.49
C SER A 226 -17.53 -0.37 43.15
N GLU A 227 -18.63 -0.09 42.42
CA GLU A 227 -20.00 -0.28 42.90
C GLU A 227 -20.33 -1.76 43.19
N SER A 228 -19.81 -2.67 42.34
CA SER A 228 -20.01 -4.13 42.55
C SER A 228 -19.25 -4.64 43.79
N GLU A 229 -18.06 -4.08 44.07
CA GLU A 229 -17.30 -4.43 45.28
C GLU A 229 -17.94 -3.89 46.57
N GLU A 230 -18.49 -2.69 46.55
CA GLU A 230 -19.24 -2.13 47.70
C GLU A 230 -20.49 -2.91 47.98
N SER A 231 -21.26 -3.27 46.94
CA SER A 231 -22.48 -4.11 47.10
C SER A 231 -22.16 -5.47 47.67
N SER A 232 -21.05 -6.09 47.27
CA SER A 232 -20.65 -7.41 47.81
C SER A 232 -20.19 -7.33 49.26
N LYS A 233 -19.50 -6.25 49.66
CA LYS A 233 -19.08 -6.01 51.05
C LYS A 233 -20.27 -5.72 51.98
N GLN A 234 -21.28 -5.05 51.45
CA GLN A 234 -22.49 -4.74 52.21
C GLN A 234 -23.34 -5.99 52.44
N SER A 235 -23.51 -6.84 51.45
CA SER A 235 -24.19 -8.13 51.56
C SER A 235 -23.48 -9.11 52.51
N SER A 236 -22.15 -9.10 52.58
CA SER A 236 -21.36 -9.91 53.50
C SER A 236 -21.52 -9.45 54.96
N LYS A 237 -21.63 -8.15 55.23
CA LYS A 237 -21.85 -7.61 56.59
C LYS A 237 -23.25 -7.88 57.13
N GLU A 238 -24.27 -7.93 56.27
CA GLU A 238 -25.64 -8.27 56.68
C GLU A 238 -25.79 -9.74 57.01
N LEU A 239 -25.00 -10.64 56.43
CA LEU A 239 -24.97 -12.09 56.74
C LEU A 239 -24.23 -12.41 58.05
N GLU A 240 -23.30 -11.58 58.52
CA GLU A 240 -22.58 -11.76 59.79
C GLU A 240 -23.34 -11.17 61.00
N SER A 241 -24.41 -10.41 60.79
CA SER A 241 -25.17 -9.73 61.85
C SER A 241 -26.48 -10.43 62.25
N ASN A 242 -26.82 -11.59 61.66
CA ASN A 242 -27.95 -12.46 61.99
C ASN A 242 -27.46 -13.81 62.50
#